data_ef057b0ae70ac5e93e7b1d3820b853e7
#
_entry.id   ef057b0ae70ac5e93e7b1d3820b853e7
#
_cell.length_a   1.000
_cell.length_b   1.000
_cell.length_c   1.000
_cell.angle_alpha   90.00
_cell.angle_beta   90.00
_cell.angle_gamma   90.00
#
_symmetry.space_group_name_H-M   'P 1'
#
loop_
_entity.id
_entity.type
_entity.pdbx_description
1 polymer ?
#
loop_
_entity_poly.entity_id
_entity_poly.type
_entity_poly.pdbx_seq_one_letter_code
_entity_poly.pdbx_strand_id
1 'polypeptide(L)'
;PAGGLRRRVFVVIFESDTPAGRRFDLALLGVILASLVVVILESLQLDVGWRPLLTVLEWGFTAFFTVEYAARLWCVERPVRYARSFFGIVDLLAVVPTYLAFFFPGLQALIDVRILRLLRVFRILTLTAYIREYRALGRALRASARKIFIFISTVLMAVVLLGTLMYVVEGPGNGFNNIPVSIYWAITTVTTVGFGDITPRTDLGRAIASFMMLLGWGILAVPTGIVTAEMAAERFGGGAP
;
A
#
# COMPACT_ATOMS: atom_id res chain seq x y z
N PRO A 1 -14.99 0.97 29.21
CA PRO A 1 -14.64 2.36 29.50
C PRO A 1 -15.77 3.02 30.25
N ALA A 2 -15.44 3.72 31.36
CA ALA A 2 -16.38 4.42 32.25
C ALA A 2 -17.28 5.35 31.41
N GLY A 3 -18.58 5.45 31.83
CA GLY A 3 -19.59 6.23 31.13
C GLY A 3 -19.21 7.71 31.00
N GLY A 4 -19.84 8.40 30.03
CA GLY A 4 -19.63 9.82 29.79
C GLY A 4 -19.06 10.15 28.45
N LEU A 5 -18.40 11.30 28.30
CA LEU A 5 -17.83 11.83 27.04
C LEU A 5 -16.84 10.88 26.39
N ARG A 6 -15.97 10.26 27.20
CA ARG A 6 -14.96 9.28 26.72
C ARG A 6 -15.58 8.10 25.95
N ARG A 7 -16.70 7.57 26.45
CA ARG A 7 -17.43 6.48 25.77
C ARG A 7 -18.09 6.95 24.48
N ARG A 8 -18.67 8.16 24.47
CA ARG A 8 -19.27 8.73 23.26
C ARG A 8 -18.23 8.92 22.16
N VAL A 9 -17.07 9.48 22.50
CA VAL A 9 -15.97 9.66 21.57
C VAL A 9 -15.42 8.32 21.09
N PHE A 10 -15.31 7.32 21.97
CA PHE A 10 -14.90 5.97 21.60
C PHE A 10 -15.86 5.34 20.59
N VAL A 11 -17.17 5.44 20.81
CA VAL A 11 -18.19 4.91 19.89
C VAL A 11 -18.10 5.58 18.51
N VAL A 12 -17.90 6.90 18.46
CA VAL A 12 -17.77 7.63 17.19
C VAL A 12 -16.52 7.24 16.43
N ILE A 13 -15.39 7.03 17.13
CA ILE A 13 -14.09 6.77 16.50
C ILE A 13 -13.89 5.29 16.16
N PHE A 14 -14.41 4.36 16.98
CA PHE A 14 -14.10 2.93 16.87
C PHE A 14 -15.30 2.03 16.49
N GLU A 15 -16.54 2.56 16.49
CA GLU A 15 -17.73 1.79 16.13
C GLU A 15 -18.37 2.35 14.85
N SER A 16 -17.96 1.78 13.70
CA SER A 16 -18.48 2.16 12.36
C SER A 16 -19.92 1.74 12.11
N ASP A 17 -20.49 0.89 12.97
CA ASP A 17 -21.88 0.41 12.83
C ASP A 17 -22.90 1.49 13.21
N THR A 18 -22.48 2.56 13.88
CA THR A 18 -23.32 3.69 14.23
C THR A 18 -23.39 4.74 13.11
N PRO A 19 -24.52 5.47 12.92
CA PRO A 19 -24.59 6.54 11.94
C PRO A 19 -23.54 7.65 12.18
N ALA A 20 -23.19 7.91 13.45
CA ALA A 20 -22.17 8.89 13.82
C ALA A 20 -20.76 8.40 13.43
N GLY A 21 -20.43 7.14 13.71
CA GLY A 21 -19.16 6.52 13.32
C GLY A 21 -18.98 6.48 11.80
N ARG A 22 -20.01 6.12 11.05
CA ARG A 22 -19.95 6.12 9.58
C ARG A 22 -19.70 7.53 9.03
N ARG A 23 -20.36 8.56 9.57
CA ARG A 23 -20.12 9.95 9.15
C ARG A 23 -18.71 10.41 9.49
N PHE A 24 -18.20 10.02 10.66
CA PHE A 24 -16.83 10.29 11.06
C PHE A 24 -15.83 9.64 10.12
N ASP A 25 -15.98 8.34 9.81
CA ASP A 25 -15.12 7.63 8.86
C ASP A 25 -15.13 8.26 7.47
N LEU A 26 -16.31 8.67 6.94
CA LEU A 26 -16.43 9.37 5.66
C LEU A 26 -15.76 10.74 5.67
N ALA A 27 -15.94 11.52 6.75
CA ALA A 27 -15.29 12.80 6.92
C ALA A 27 -13.76 12.63 7.01
N LEU A 28 -13.29 11.66 7.79
CA LEU A 28 -11.88 11.34 7.92
C LEU A 28 -11.28 10.92 6.57
N LEU A 29 -11.97 10.07 5.80
CA LEU A 29 -11.57 9.72 4.45
C LEU A 29 -11.43 10.95 3.55
N GLY A 30 -12.42 11.85 3.58
CA GLY A 30 -12.37 13.11 2.83
C GLY A 30 -11.15 13.97 3.20
N VAL A 31 -10.85 14.09 4.49
CA VAL A 31 -9.67 14.84 4.98
C VAL A 31 -8.36 14.15 4.55
N ILE A 32 -8.30 12.82 4.61
CA ILE A 32 -7.13 12.06 4.12
C ILE A 32 -6.90 12.33 2.64
N LEU A 33 -7.94 12.19 1.80
CA LEU A 33 -7.83 12.42 0.36
C LEU A 33 -7.46 13.87 0.05
N ALA A 34 -8.07 14.85 0.73
CA ALA A 34 -7.72 16.25 0.57
C ALA A 34 -6.25 16.53 0.95
N SER A 35 -5.75 15.92 2.03
CA SER A 35 -4.34 16.05 2.43
C SER A 35 -3.38 15.45 1.40
N LEU A 36 -3.76 14.36 0.70
CA LEU A 36 -2.97 13.78 -0.39
C LEU A 36 -2.93 14.70 -1.60
N VAL A 37 -4.08 15.29 -1.97
CA VAL A 37 -4.14 16.27 -3.07
C VAL A 37 -3.19 17.43 -2.80
N VAL A 38 -3.14 17.96 -1.57
CA VAL A 38 -2.20 19.04 -1.21
C VAL A 38 -0.74 18.62 -1.40
N VAL A 39 -0.37 17.39 -0.97
CA VAL A 39 1.00 16.89 -1.17
C VAL A 39 1.32 16.72 -2.66
N ILE A 40 0.37 16.24 -3.47
CA ILE A 40 0.54 16.13 -4.93
C ILE A 40 0.72 17.52 -5.55
N LEU A 41 -0.12 18.49 -5.19
CA LEU A 41 -0.01 19.87 -5.68
C LEU A 41 1.32 20.51 -5.29
N GLU A 42 1.83 20.26 -4.09
CA GLU A 42 3.14 20.73 -3.65
C GLU A 42 4.27 20.16 -4.53
N SER A 43 4.13 18.92 -5.01
CA SER A 43 5.12 18.28 -5.89
C SER A 43 5.19 18.89 -7.29
N LEU A 44 4.12 19.55 -7.76
CA LEU A 44 4.04 20.16 -9.09
C LEU A 44 4.83 21.46 -9.22
N GLN A 45 5.54 21.90 -8.18
CA GLN A 45 6.34 23.14 -8.19
C GLN A 45 5.55 24.35 -8.70
N LEU A 46 4.30 24.48 -8.25
CA LEU A 46 3.42 25.59 -8.61
C LEU A 46 4.05 26.95 -8.27
N ASP A 47 3.55 28.00 -8.92
CA ASP A 47 4.01 29.38 -8.74
C ASP A 47 4.13 29.77 -7.26
N VAL A 48 5.07 30.66 -6.97
CA VAL A 48 5.43 31.11 -5.61
C VAL A 48 4.20 31.58 -4.80
N GLY A 49 3.16 32.09 -5.46
CA GLY A 49 1.92 32.56 -4.82
C GLY A 49 1.11 31.47 -4.10
N TRP A 50 1.18 30.21 -4.54
CA TRP A 50 0.42 29.10 -3.94
C TRP A 50 1.09 28.42 -2.75
N ARG A 51 2.41 28.57 -2.62
CA ARG A 51 3.21 27.93 -1.55
C ARG A 51 2.72 28.27 -0.13
N PRO A 52 2.42 29.53 0.23
CA PRO A 52 1.94 29.84 1.58
C PRO A 52 0.63 29.15 1.90
N LEU A 53 -0.31 29.10 0.94
CA LEU A 53 -1.60 28.44 1.11
C LEU A 53 -1.42 26.92 1.33
N LEU A 54 -0.60 26.27 0.51
CA LEU A 54 -0.33 24.84 0.65
C LEU A 54 0.30 24.50 2.01
N THR A 55 1.25 25.36 2.47
CA THR A 55 1.87 25.21 3.79
C THR A 55 0.84 25.35 4.92
N VAL A 56 -0.06 26.34 4.85
CA VAL A 56 -1.13 26.52 5.85
C VAL A 56 -2.06 25.32 5.87
N LEU A 57 -2.47 24.82 4.70
CA LEU A 57 -3.32 23.62 4.60
C LEU A 57 -2.62 22.38 5.17
N GLU A 58 -1.32 22.21 4.89
CA GLU A 58 -0.54 21.10 5.45
C GLU A 58 -0.50 21.13 6.98
N TRP A 59 -0.24 22.30 7.59
CA TRP A 59 -0.29 22.45 9.03
C TRP A 59 -1.69 22.23 9.59
N GLY A 60 -2.73 22.67 8.88
CA GLY A 60 -4.12 22.42 9.23
C GLY A 60 -4.44 20.91 9.29
N PHE A 61 -4.05 20.16 8.26
CA PHE A 61 -4.20 18.69 8.27
C PHE A 61 -3.37 18.02 9.34
N THR A 62 -2.13 18.47 9.57
CA THR A 62 -1.27 17.92 10.62
C THR A 62 -1.88 18.14 12.00
N ALA A 63 -2.39 19.34 12.28
CA ALA A 63 -3.08 19.64 13.53
C ALA A 63 -4.35 18.79 13.70
N PHE A 64 -5.18 18.67 12.67
CA PHE A 64 -6.36 17.82 12.66
C PHE A 64 -6.01 16.36 13.01
N PHE A 65 -5.04 15.81 12.34
CA PHE A 65 -4.60 14.44 12.56
C PHE A 65 -3.93 14.24 13.92
N THR A 66 -3.26 15.25 14.45
CA THR A 66 -2.71 15.19 15.82
C THR A 66 -3.82 15.12 16.86
N VAL A 67 -4.85 15.97 16.71
CA VAL A 67 -6.02 15.96 17.62
C VAL A 67 -6.75 14.61 17.51
N GLU A 68 -6.94 14.09 16.32
CA GLU A 68 -7.58 12.80 16.08
C GLU A 68 -6.80 11.66 16.75
N TYR A 69 -5.46 11.60 16.57
CA TYR A 69 -4.61 10.60 17.22
C TYR A 69 -4.63 10.72 18.75
N ALA A 70 -4.56 11.95 19.26
CA ALA A 70 -4.66 12.21 20.69
C ALA A 70 -6.03 11.75 21.26
N ALA A 71 -7.13 11.99 20.52
CA ALA A 71 -8.46 11.52 20.90
C ALA A 71 -8.55 9.98 20.93
N ARG A 72 -7.93 9.29 19.96
CA ARG A 72 -7.80 7.82 19.95
C ARG A 72 -7.05 7.32 21.18
N LEU A 73 -5.89 7.89 21.49
CA LEU A 73 -5.10 7.53 22.67
C LEU A 73 -5.86 7.76 23.99
N TRP A 74 -6.62 8.86 24.05
CA TRP A 74 -7.41 9.19 25.24
C TRP A 74 -8.59 8.23 25.44
N CYS A 75 -9.21 7.76 24.34
CA CYS A 75 -10.39 6.89 24.43
C CYS A 75 -10.06 5.44 24.79
N VAL A 76 -8.89 4.93 24.40
CA VAL A 76 -8.53 3.52 24.66
C VAL A 76 -8.10 3.29 26.10
N GLU A 77 -8.37 2.08 26.61
CA GLU A 77 -7.99 1.70 27.99
C GLU A 77 -6.47 1.56 28.17
N ARG A 78 -5.76 1.15 27.11
CA ARG A 78 -4.31 0.91 27.14
C ARG A 78 -3.62 1.69 26.02
N PRO A 79 -3.35 3.00 26.21
CA PRO A 79 -2.83 3.87 25.13
C PRO A 79 -1.48 3.41 24.58
N VAL A 80 -0.57 2.92 25.43
CA VAL A 80 0.73 2.42 24.99
C VAL A 80 0.59 1.19 24.08
N ARG A 81 -0.36 0.29 24.38
CA ARG A 81 -0.63 -0.87 23.51
C ARG A 81 -1.20 -0.45 22.17
N TYR A 82 -2.07 0.56 22.14
CA TYR A 82 -2.58 1.13 20.90
C TYR A 82 -1.47 1.81 20.10
N ALA A 83 -0.67 2.66 20.70
CA ALA A 83 0.43 3.36 20.04
C ALA A 83 1.46 2.39 19.40
N ARG A 84 1.66 1.22 20.00
CA ARG A 84 2.53 0.15 19.47
C ARG A 84 1.80 -0.84 18.54
N SER A 85 0.53 -0.69 18.33
CA SER A 85 -0.23 -1.49 17.35
C SER A 85 0.04 -0.99 15.92
N PHE A 86 -0.25 -1.85 14.93
CA PHE A 86 -0.13 -1.48 13.52
C PHE A 86 -0.86 -0.17 13.21
N PHE A 87 -2.12 -0.03 13.64
CA PHE A 87 -2.91 1.18 13.39
C PHE A 87 -2.37 2.41 14.12
N GLY A 88 -1.94 2.27 15.38
CA GLY A 88 -1.33 3.37 16.14
C GLY A 88 -0.01 3.86 15.55
N ILE A 89 0.80 2.94 14.97
CA ILE A 89 2.03 3.29 14.26
C ILE A 89 1.71 4.02 12.96
N VAL A 90 0.70 3.58 12.21
CA VAL A 90 0.25 4.25 10.98
C VAL A 90 -0.21 5.67 11.26
N ASP A 91 -1.02 5.88 12.32
CA ASP A 91 -1.46 7.22 12.73
C ASP A 91 -0.26 8.11 13.12
N LEU A 92 0.69 7.56 13.86
CA LEU A 92 1.90 8.26 14.28
C LEU A 92 2.77 8.67 13.08
N LEU A 93 3.02 7.74 12.15
CA LEU A 93 3.81 7.99 10.95
C LEU A 93 3.21 9.07 10.05
N ALA A 94 1.92 9.30 10.10
CA ALA A 94 1.29 10.34 9.32
C ALA A 94 1.44 11.75 9.92
N VAL A 95 1.85 11.87 11.19
CA VAL A 95 1.99 13.13 11.93
C VAL A 95 3.46 13.49 12.17
N VAL A 96 4.27 12.50 12.56
CA VAL A 96 5.68 12.67 12.95
C VAL A 96 6.55 13.36 11.89
N PRO A 97 6.45 13.05 10.57
CA PRO A 97 7.33 13.67 9.58
C PRO A 97 7.27 15.19 9.54
N THR A 98 6.07 15.78 9.68
CA THR A 98 5.89 17.24 9.67
C THR A 98 6.55 17.88 10.89
N TYR A 99 6.42 17.27 12.06
CA TYR A 99 7.08 17.76 13.27
C TYR A 99 8.60 17.59 13.22
N LEU A 100 9.09 16.43 12.71
CA LEU A 100 10.53 16.21 12.52
C LEU A 100 11.13 17.26 11.57
N ALA A 101 10.45 17.58 10.47
CA ALA A 101 10.88 18.60 9.55
C ALA A 101 10.95 20.01 10.19
N PHE A 102 10.06 20.28 11.12
CA PHE A 102 10.01 21.56 11.82
C PHE A 102 11.11 21.69 12.88
N PHE A 103 11.28 20.66 13.73
CA PHE A 103 12.24 20.72 14.84
C PHE A 103 13.68 20.44 14.42
N PHE A 104 13.88 19.71 13.32
CA PHE A 104 15.21 19.31 12.85
C PHE A 104 15.39 19.66 11.35
N PRO A 105 15.58 20.94 11.00
CA PRO A 105 15.75 21.35 9.61
C PRO A 105 16.90 20.68 8.88
N GLY A 106 17.96 20.27 9.62
CA GLY A 106 19.11 19.55 9.05
C GLY A 106 18.78 18.14 8.55
N LEU A 107 17.74 17.48 9.07
CA LEU A 107 17.29 16.17 8.58
C LEU A 107 16.64 16.25 7.19
N GLN A 108 16.18 17.44 6.79
CA GLN A 108 15.62 17.65 5.45
C GLN A 108 16.65 17.43 4.33
N ALA A 109 17.93 17.59 4.62
CA ALA A 109 19.02 17.33 3.68
C ALA A 109 19.38 15.84 3.56
N LEU A 110 19.07 15.03 4.57
CA LEU A 110 19.41 13.59 4.63
C LEU A 110 18.27 12.69 4.15
N ILE A 111 17.03 13.10 4.39
CA ILE A 111 15.83 12.34 4.02
C ILE A 111 14.88 13.32 3.35
N ASP A 112 14.39 13.00 2.16
CA ASP A 112 13.31 13.78 1.57
C ASP A 112 12.03 13.61 2.42
N VAL A 113 11.85 14.53 3.38
CA VAL A 113 10.72 14.53 4.32
C VAL A 113 9.38 14.52 3.57
N ARG A 114 9.36 14.98 2.29
CA ARG A 114 8.17 14.93 1.44
C ARG A 114 7.72 13.50 1.20
N ILE A 115 8.66 12.56 1.00
CA ILE A 115 8.36 11.13 0.84
C ILE A 115 7.70 10.60 2.12
N LEU A 116 8.22 10.98 3.30
CA LEU A 116 7.62 10.56 4.57
C LEU A 116 6.20 11.12 4.77
N ARG A 117 5.89 12.29 4.23
CA ARG A 117 4.53 12.86 4.27
C ARG A 117 3.53 12.02 3.47
N LEU A 118 3.98 11.33 2.39
CA LEU A 118 3.14 10.41 1.63
C LEU A 118 2.68 9.20 2.47
N LEU A 119 3.41 8.84 3.55
CA LEU A 119 3.01 7.76 4.46
C LEU A 119 1.66 8.01 5.13
N ARG A 120 1.19 9.26 5.14
CA ARG A 120 -0.16 9.58 5.65
C ARG A 120 -1.28 8.90 4.86
N VAL A 121 -1.03 8.45 3.61
CA VAL A 121 -2.01 7.66 2.83
C VAL A 121 -2.39 6.36 3.55
N PHE A 122 -1.45 5.76 4.29
CA PHE A 122 -1.73 4.54 5.03
C PHE A 122 -2.81 4.70 6.11
N ARG A 123 -3.19 5.93 6.48
CA ARG A 123 -4.32 6.19 7.37
C ARG A 123 -5.65 5.65 6.85
N ILE A 124 -5.79 5.46 5.56
CA ILE A 124 -6.98 4.79 5.00
C ILE A 124 -7.18 3.40 5.64
N LEU A 125 -6.10 2.75 6.08
CA LEU A 125 -6.15 1.45 6.76
C LEU A 125 -6.67 1.54 8.20
N THR A 126 -6.72 2.74 8.79
CA THR A 126 -7.21 2.95 10.16
C THR A 126 -8.73 3.19 10.21
N LEU A 127 -9.39 3.31 9.06
CA LEU A 127 -10.84 3.43 8.99
C LEU A 127 -11.52 2.17 9.54
N THR A 128 -12.30 2.35 10.59
CA THR A 128 -12.89 1.24 11.35
C THR A 128 -13.88 0.41 10.53
N ALA A 129 -14.55 1.03 9.56
CA ALA A 129 -15.46 0.36 8.64
C ALA A 129 -14.79 -0.82 7.89
N TYR A 130 -13.50 -0.74 7.61
CA TYR A 130 -12.76 -1.73 6.81
C TYR A 130 -11.91 -2.69 7.64
N ILE A 131 -11.74 -2.47 8.93
CA ILE A 131 -10.86 -3.31 9.79
C ILE A 131 -11.31 -4.79 9.78
N ARG A 132 -12.61 -5.04 9.77
CA ARG A 132 -13.17 -6.39 9.73
C ARG A 132 -12.79 -7.10 8.42
N GLU A 133 -12.91 -6.40 7.31
CA GLU A 133 -12.59 -6.91 5.97
C GLU A 133 -11.07 -7.15 5.83
N TYR A 134 -10.23 -6.22 6.32
CA TYR A 134 -8.77 -6.42 6.36
C TYR A 134 -8.36 -7.64 7.19
N ARG A 135 -9.03 -7.88 8.32
CA ARG A 135 -8.76 -9.08 9.14
C ARG A 135 -9.19 -10.36 8.43
N ALA A 136 -10.33 -10.37 7.75
CA ALA A 136 -10.79 -11.51 6.96
C ALA A 136 -9.80 -11.80 5.82
N LEU A 137 -9.42 -10.78 5.03
CA LEU A 137 -8.41 -10.93 3.99
C LEU A 137 -7.07 -11.43 4.54
N GLY A 138 -6.62 -10.88 5.67
CA GLY A 138 -5.37 -11.31 6.33
C GLY A 138 -5.40 -12.77 6.80
N ARG A 139 -6.55 -13.26 7.25
CA ARG A 139 -6.71 -14.70 7.60
C ARG A 139 -6.66 -15.57 6.35
N ALA A 140 -7.41 -15.20 5.31
CA ALA A 140 -7.41 -15.94 4.04
C ALA A 140 -6.01 -16.01 3.42
N LEU A 141 -5.25 -14.89 3.41
CA LEU A 141 -3.87 -14.86 2.94
C LEU A 141 -2.95 -15.76 3.79
N ARG A 142 -3.10 -15.75 5.12
CA ARG A 142 -2.34 -16.65 6.00
C ARG A 142 -2.67 -18.12 5.76
N ALA A 143 -3.93 -18.45 5.61
CA ALA A 143 -4.36 -19.81 5.31
C ALA A 143 -3.78 -20.30 3.97
N SER A 144 -3.69 -19.41 2.98
CA SER A 144 -3.13 -19.70 1.66
C SER A 144 -1.62 -19.48 1.54
N ALA A 145 -0.93 -19.00 2.59
CA ALA A 145 0.46 -18.53 2.51
C ALA A 145 1.42 -19.56 1.91
N ARG A 146 1.28 -20.86 2.27
CA ARG A 146 2.13 -21.93 1.73
C ARG A 146 1.90 -22.13 0.22
N LYS A 147 0.64 -22.10 -0.22
CA LYS A 147 0.27 -22.24 -1.65
C LYS A 147 0.81 -21.05 -2.45
N ILE A 148 0.62 -19.85 -1.92
CA ILE A 148 1.11 -18.58 -2.53
C ILE A 148 2.65 -18.59 -2.60
N PHE A 149 3.34 -18.99 -1.54
CA PHE A 149 4.81 -19.05 -1.51
C PHE A 149 5.37 -20.00 -2.56
N ILE A 150 4.82 -21.23 -2.66
CA ILE A 150 5.23 -22.22 -3.69
C ILE A 150 5.00 -21.64 -5.08
N PHE A 151 3.84 -21.03 -5.32
CA PHE A 151 3.51 -20.44 -6.60
C PHE A 151 4.47 -19.29 -6.97
N ILE A 152 4.69 -18.33 -6.07
CA ILE A 152 5.61 -17.20 -6.32
C ILE A 152 7.04 -17.71 -6.56
N SER A 153 7.50 -18.69 -5.78
CA SER A 153 8.84 -19.28 -5.97
C SER A 153 8.98 -19.92 -7.35
N THR A 154 7.94 -20.62 -7.83
CA THR A 154 7.93 -21.22 -9.17
C THR A 154 7.97 -20.15 -10.25
N VAL A 155 7.19 -19.08 -10.11
CA VAL A 155 7.19 -17.95 -11.06
C VAL A 155 8.54 -17.25 -11.08
N LEU A 156 9.14 -16.99 -9.91
CA LEU A 156 10.47 -16.37 -9.83
C LEU A 156 11.54 -17.24 -10.49
N MET A 157 11.50 -18.55 -10.28
CA MET A 157 12.40 -19.48 -10.95
C MET A 157 12.24 -19.42 -12.47
N ALA A 158 11.00 -19.45 -12.96
CA ALA A 158 10.72 -19.34 -14.40
C ALA A 158 11.22 -18.01 -14.99
N VAL A 159 11.01 -16.90 -14.28
CA VAL A 159 11.48 -15.56 -14.68
C VAL A 159 13.01 -15.50 -14.74
N VAL A 160 13.71 -16.07 -13.76
CA VAL A 160 15.19 -16.11 -13.76
C VAL A 160 15.71 -16.97 -14.90
N LEU A 161 15.13 -18.14 -15.12
CA LEU A 161 15.54 -19.05 -16.20
C LEU A 161 15.30 -18.41 -17.57
N LEU A 162 14.10 -17.91 -17.83
CA LEU A 162 13.72 -17.32 -19.10
C LEU A 162 14.44 -15.98 -19.36
N GLY A 163 14.64 -15.17 -18.32
CA GLY A 163 15.44 -13.94 -18.40
C GLY A 163 16.90 -14.25 -18.74
N THR A 164 17.49 -15.26 -18.11
CA THR A 164 18.86 -15.69 -18.44
C THR A 164 18.95 -16.27 -19.85
N LEU A 165 17.94 -17.03 -20.29
CA LEU A 165 17.86 -17.54 -21.65
C LEU A 165 17.82 -16.39 -22.67
N MET A 166 17.03 -15.36 -22.40
CA MET A 166 16.96 -14.16 -23.27
C MET A 166 18.26 -13.38 -23.32
N TYR A 167 19.01 -13.32 -22.21
CA TYR A 167 20.36 -12.75 -22.20
C TYR A 167 21.29 -13.48 -23.17
N VAL A 168 21.21 -14.80 -23.21
CA VAL A 168 22.05 -15.63 -24.12
C VAL A 168 21.61 -15.50 -25.58
N VAL A 169 20.30 -15.46 -25.83
CA VAL A 169 19.72 -15.43 -27.19
C VAL A 169 19.86 -14.06 -27.85
N GLU A 170 19.50 -13.00 -27.12
CA GLU A 170 19.49 -11.64 -27.68
C GLU A 170 20.83 -10.92 -27.50
N GLY A 171 21.43 -11.06 -26.31
CA GLY A 171 22.71 -10.46 -25.98
C GLY A 171 22.71 -8.93 -25.85
N PRO A 172 23.91 -8.35 -25.60
CA PRO A 172 24.03 -6.91 -25.38
C PRO A 172 23.67 -6.05 -26.60
N GLY A 173 23.86 -6.57 -27.81
CA GLY A 173 23.56 -5.85 -29.06
C GLY A 173 22.08 -5.50 -29.24
N ASN A 174 21.17 -6.24 -28.58
CA ASN A 174 19.74 -6.05 -28.64
C ASN A 174 19.13 -5.49 -27.34
N GLY A 175 19.99 -4.96 -26.45
CA GLY A 175 19.53 -4.32 -25.20
C GLY A 175 19.52 -5.23 -23.98
N PHE A 176 19.80 -6.54 -24.14
CA PHE A 176 19.90 -7.49 -23.03
C PHE A 176 21.33 -7.51 -22.48
N ASN A 177 21.76 -6.39 -21.89
CA ASN A 177 23.16 -6.09 -21.56
C ASN A 177 23.74 -6.98 -20.45
N ASN A 178 22.90 -7.50 -19.56
CA ASN A 178 23.29 -8.38 -18.47
C ASN A 178 22.07 -9.18 -17.96
N ILE A 179 22.32 -10.19 -17.14
CA ILE A 179 21.26 -11.06 -16.57
C ILE A 179 20.22 -10.27 -15.76
N PRO A 180 20.58 -9.34 -14.86
CA PRO A 180 19.58 -8.53 -14.14
C PRO A 180 18.62 -7.74 -15.05
N VAL A 181 19.13 -7.12 -16.11
CA VAL A 181 18.32 -6.39 -17.11
C VAL A 181 17.38 -7.35 -17.84
N SER A 182 17.86 -8.54 -18.17
CA SER A 182 17.06 -9.56 -18.85
C SER A 182 15.98 -10.14 -17.91
N ILE A 183 16.27 -10.29 -16.62
CA ILE A 183 15.29 -10.67 -15.59
C ILE A 183 14.23 -9.57 -15.43
N TYR A 184 14.62 -8.29 -15.41
CA TYR A 184 13.68 -7.17 -15.40
C TYR A 184 12.71 -7.24 -16.59
N TRP A 185 13.24 -7.46 -17.81
CA TRP A 185 12.40 -7.66 -18.99
C TRP A 185 11.46 -8.87 -18.83
N ALA A 186 11.95 -9.98 -18.30
CA ALA A 186 11.14 -11.17 -18.07
C ALA A 186 10.02 -10.91 -17.07
N ILE A 187 10.29 -10.16 -15.98
CA ILE A 187 9.27 -9.76 -15.01
C ILE A 187 8.20 -8.91 -15.69
N THR A 188 8.58 -7.86 -16.42
CA THR A 188 7.61 -6.96 -17.07
C THR A 188 6.76 -7.68 -18.12
N THR A 189 7.32 -8.69 -18.78
CA THR A 189 6.62 -9.52 -19.77
C THR A 189 5.63 -10.48 -19.11
N VAL A 190 6.08 -11.25 -18.12
CA VAL A 190 5.24 -12.23 -17.40
C VAL A 190 4.11 -11.55 -16.62
N THR A 191 4.37 -10.38 -16.03
CA THR A 191 3.34 -9.60 -15.33
C THR A 191 2.41 -8.83 -16.28
N THR A 192 2.61 -8.96 -17.59
CA THR A 192 1.82 -8.26 -18.63
C THR A 192 1.94 -6.73 -18.62
N VAL A 193 2.94 -6.16 -17.93
CA VAL A 193 3.18 -4.71 -17.88
C VAL A 193 3.74 -4.22 -19.23
N GLY A 194 4.81 -4.85 -19.73
CA GLY A 194 5.34 -4.64 -21.07
C GLY A 194 5.70 -3.19 -21.39
N PHE A 195 6.61 -2.56 -20.64
CA PHE A 195 7.02 -1.16 -20.87
C PHE A 195 7.53 -0.91 -22.31
N GLY A 196 8.12 -1.94 -22.98
CA GLY A 196 8.60 -1.82 -24.34
C GLY A 196 9.97 -1.11 -24.48
N ASP A 197 10.62 -0.81 -23.39
CA ASP A 197 11.96 -0.22 -23.30
C ASP A 197 13.05 -1.21 -23.77
N ILE A 198 12.81 -2.51 -23.54
CA ILE A 198 13.62 -3.63 -24.02
C ILE A 198 12.70 -4.62 -24.73
N THR A 199 13.03 -5.00 -25.95
CA THR A 199 12.23 -5.93 -26.75
C THR A 199 13.12 -6.89 -27.54
N PRO A 200 12.73 -8.19 -27.66
CA PRO A 200 13.47 -9.16 -28.46
C PRO A 200 13.47 -8.76 -29.95
N ARG A 201 14.62 -8.90 -30.58
CA ARG A 201 14.80 -8.56 -31.99
C ARG A 201 15.03 -9.78 -32.88
N THR A 202 15.58 -10.86 -32.31
CA THR A 202 15.76 -12.12 -33.03
C THR A 202 14.45 -12.91 -33.14
N ASP A 203 14.30 -13.73 -34.15
CA ASP A 203 13.11 -14.57 -34.34
C ASP A 203 12.94 -15.58 -33.17
N LEU A 204 14.07 -16.15 -32.72
CA LEU A 204 14.05 -17.04 -31.55
C LEU A 204 13.66 -16.32 -30.28
N GLY A 205 14.20 -15.12 -30.03
CA GLY A 205 13.82 -14.31 -28.89
C GLY A 205 12.33 -13.93 -28.90
N ARG A 206 11.79 -13.59 -30.07
CA ARG A 206 10.37 -13.32 -30.27
C ARG A 206 9.47 -14.54 -29.97
N ALA A 207 9.93 -15.72 -30.40
CA ALA A 207 9.22 -16.98 -30.10
C ALA A 207 9.19 -17.27 -28.58
N ILE A 208 10.33 -17.10 -27.90
CA ILE A 208 10.41 -17.24 -26.44
C ILE A 208 9.51 -16.20 -25.76
N ALA A 209 9.55 -14.96 -26.20
CA ALA A 209 8.69 -13.89 -25.65
C ALA A 209 7.20 -14.21 -25.81
N SER A 210 6.78 -14.71 -26.96
CA SER A 210 5.40 -15.12 -27.20
C SER A 210 4.95 -16.21 -26.27
N PHE A 211 5.80 -17.21 -26.02
CA PHE A 211 5.53 -18.26 -25.03
C PHE A 211 5.42 -17.69 -23.60
N MET A 212 6.31 -16.77 -23.23
CA MET A 212 6.27 -16.11 -21.93
C MET A 212 5.00 -15.28 -21.72
N MET A 213 4.52 -14.59 -22.75
CA MET A 213 3.28 -13.81 -22.70
C MET A 213 2.07 -14.71 -22.46
N LEU A 214 2.00 -15.87 -23.10
CA LEU A 214 0.94 -16.86 -22.88
C LEU A 214 0.99 -17.43 -21.46
N LEU A 215 2.18 -17.76 -20.95
CA LEU A 215 2.36 -18.19 -19.56
C LEU A 215 1.95 -17.08 -18.58
N GLY A 216 2.32 -15.83 -18.85
CA GLY A 216 2.01 -14.69 -18.00
C GLY A 216 0.51 -14.51 -17.78
N TRP A 217 -0.28 -14.68 -18.84
CA TRP A 217 -1.74 -14.62 -18.75
C TRP A 217 -2.32 -15.69 -17.78
N GLY A 218 -1.80 -16.93 -17.85
CA GLY A 218 -2.19 -17.99 -16.92
C GLY A 218 -1.72 -17.77 -15.48
N ILE A 219 -0.54 -17.18 -15.32
CA ILE A 219 0.06 -16.93 -14.00
C ILE A 219 -0.78 -15.97 -13.16
N LEU A 220 -1.41 -14.95 -13.73
CA LEU A 220 -2.23 -14.00 -12.99
C LEU A 220 -3.53 -14.62 -12.44
N ALA A 221 -4.05 -15.66 -13.06
CA ALA A 221 -5.28 -16.31 -12.66
C ALA A 221 -5.12 -17.15 -11.37
N VAL A 222 -3.95 -17.73 -11.14
CA VAL A 222 -3.73 -18.70 -10.05
C VAL A 222 -3.82 -18.09 -8.64
N PRO A 223 -3.12 -16.99 -8.31
CA PRO A 223 -3.23 -16.37 -6.98
C PRO A 223 -4.65 -15.87 -6.69
N THR A 224 -5.29 -15.29 -7.69
CA THR A 224 -6.68 -14.80 -7.58
C THR A 224 -7.61 -15.96 -7.26
N GLY A 225 -7.48 -17.09 -7.95
CA GLY A 225 -8.27 -18.29 -7.70
C GLY A 225 -8.04 -18.87 -6.29
N ILE A 226 -6.78 -18.94 -5.84
CA ILE A 226 -6.42 -19.46 -4.51
C ILE A 226 -7.07 -18.60 -3.41
N VAL A 227 -6.91 -17.26 -3.47
CA VAL A 227 -7.44 -16.35 -2.45
C VAL A 227 -8.97 -16.35 -2.46
N THR A 228 -9.58 -16.34 -3.65
CA THR A 228 -11.05 -16.35 -3.79
C THR A 228 -11.65 -17.65 -3.23
N ALA A 229 -11.03 -18.79 -3.49
CA ALA A 229 -11.50 -20.07 -2.96
C ALA A 229 -11.42 -20.11 -1.43
N GLU A 230 -10.34 -19.58 -0.84
CA GLU A 230 -10.18 -19.54 0.61
C GLU A 230 -11.18 -18.58 1.29
N MET A 231 -11.41 -17.41 0.68
CA MET A 231 -12.43 -16.47 1.17
C MET A 231 -13.84 -17.04 1.08
N ALA A 232 -14.14 -17.80 0.02
CA ALA A 232 -15.42 -18.51 -0.11
C ALA A 232 -15.56 -19.60 0.95
N ALA A 233 -14.51 -20.38 1.22
CA ALA A 233 -14.51 -21.40 2.25
C ALA A 233 -14.76 -20.83 3.65
N GLU A 234 -14.16 -19.67 3.99
CA GLU A 234 -14.44 -18.96 5.26
C GLU A 234 -15.91 -18.51 5.37
N ARG A 235 -16.50 -18.04 4.26
CA ARG A 235 -17.91 -17.58 4.27
C ARG A 235 -18.91 -18.72 4.38
N PHE A 236 -18.66 -19.85 3.74
CA PHE A 236 -19.59 -21.00 3.68
C PHE A 236 -19.23 -22.09 4.68
N GLY A 237 -17.99 -22.21 5.13
CA GLY A 237 -17.54 -23.19 6.13
C GLY A 237 -17.84 -22.78 7.58
N GLY A 238 -18.16 -21.55 7.88
CA GLY A 238 -18.58 -21.08 9.21
C GLY A 238 -20.03 -21.41 9.60
N GLY A 239 -20.74 -22.15 8.77
CA GLY A 239 -22.15 -22.50 8.95
C GLY A 239 -22.43 -23.99 9.22
N ALA A 240 -21.43 -24.81 9.56
CA ALA A 240 -21.66 -26.14 10.05
C ALA A 240 -21.77 -26.14 11.58
N PRO A 241 -22.80 -26.78 12.16
CA PRO A 241 -23.11 -26.77 13.59
C PRO A 241 -22.04 -27.46 14.45
#